data_4fb9578ecdd736e0c90ec5b13cfc96ab
#
_entry.id   4fb9578ecdd736e0c90ec5b13cfc96ab
#
_cell.length_a   1.000
_cell.length_b   1.000
_cell.length_c   1.000
_cell.angle_alpha   90.00
_cell.angle_beta   90.00
_cell.angle_gamma   90.00
#
_symmetry.space_group_name_H-M   'P 1'
#
loop_
_entity.id
_entity.type
_entity.pdbx_description
1 polymer ?
#
loop_
_entity_poly.entity_id
_entity_poly.type
_entity_poly.pdbx_seq_one_letter_code
_entity_poly.pdbx_strand_id
1 'polypeptide(L)'
;MVRAWIGLGANLGDAASTVSAAIEALDGLAGTELTRASLLYASPAWGNQDQPPFVNAVACVQTDLPPLALLDALLVLETGFGRVRDPAVHWGPRLLDLDLLLYGDQVIDLPRLQVPHPYLHQRAFVLVPLAEVAPDLVIPGHGRVRDAVMQVPASGIVPIRR
;
A
#
# COMPACT_ATOMS: atom_id res chain seq x y z
N MET A 1 17.01 -4.73 11.96
CA MET A 1 16.02 -4.06 11.08
C MET A 1 15.22 -5.10 10.30
N VAL A 2 13.96 -4.84 10.11
CA VAL A 2 13.05 -5.71 9.37
C VAL A 2 12.63 -4.99 8.08
N ARG A 3 12.50 -5.75 7.01
CA ARG A 3 12.00 -5.24 5.75
C ARG A 3 10.47 -5.33 5.75
N ALA A 4 9.81 -4.19 5.60
CA ALA A 4 8.34 -4.11 5.59
C ALA A 4 7.85 -3.52 4.27
N TRP A 5 6.72 -4.01 3.79
CA TRP A 5 6.12 -3.56 2.54
C TRP A 5 4.82 -2.83 2.83
N ILE A 6 4.71 -1.63 2.26
CA ILE A 6 3.61 -0.70 2.49
C ILE A 6 2.86 -0.48 1.18
N GLY A 7 1.54 -0.65 1.21
CA GLY A 7 0.67 -0.23 0.12
C GLY A 7 0.22 1.20 0.32
N LEU A 8 0.22 1.99 -0.75
CA LEU A 8 -0.23 3.37 -0.73
C LEU A 8 -1.31 3.57 -1.78
N GLY A 9 -2.35 4.32 -1.44
CA GLY A 9 -3.43 4.60 -2.38
C GLY A 9 -4.13 5.92 -2.08
N ALA A 10 -4.59 6.60 -3.13
CA ALA A 10 -5.34 7.84 -3.04
C ALA A 10 -6.20 8.02 -4.29
N ASN A 11 -7.32 8.76 -4.17
CA ASN A 11 -8.12 9.11 -5.34
C ASN A 11 -8.80 10.49 -5.22
N LEU A 12 -8.39 11.32 -4.25
CA LEU A 12 -8.89 12.69 -4.11
C LEU A 12 -7.81 13.70 -4.47
N GLY A 13 -8.23 14.82 -5.04
CA GLY A 13 -7.35 15.91 -5.40
C GLY A 13 -6.27 15.46 -6.37
N ASP A 14 -5.05 15.95 -6.18
CA ASP A 14 -3.88 15.48 -6.91
C ASP A 14 -3.33 14.21 -6.26
N ALA A 15 -3.99 13.08 -6.55
CA ALA A 15 -3.67 11.80 -5.93
C ALA A 15 -2.24 11.35 -6.21
N ALA A 16 -1.72 11.60 -7.41
CA ALA A 16 -0.34 11.25 -7.76
C ALA A 16 0.68 11.99 -6.90
N SER A 17 0.49 13.30 -6.69
CA SER A 17 1.37 14.08 -5.81
C SER A 17 1.25 13.62 -4.36
N THR A 18 0.05 13.30 -3.90
CA THR A 18 -0.18 12.80 -2.54
C THR A 18 0.56 11.49 -2.30
N VAL A 19 0.42 10.51 -3.19
CA VAL A 19 1.10 9.22 -3.06
C VAL A 19 2.62 9.40 -3.12
N SER A 20 3.10 10.24 -4.03
CA SER A 20 4.53 10.53 -4.17
C SER A 20 5.11 11.15 -2.88
N ALA A 21 4.42 12.13 -2.32
CA ALA A 21 4.83 12.77 -1.06
C ALA A 21 4.79 11.79 0.12
N ALA A 22 3.80 10.89 0.14
CA ALA A 22 3.69 9.88 1.18
C ALA A 22 4.84 8.87 1.12
N ILE A 23 5.27 8.47 -0.08
CA ILE A 23 6.44 7.60 -0.25
C ILE A 23 7.67 8.26 0.37
N GLU A 24 7.92 9.53 0.08
CA GLU A 24 9.04 10.28 0.65
C GLU A 24 8.92 10.39 2.17
N ALA A 25 7.72 10.59 2.69
CA ALA A 25 7.47 10.72 4.12
C ALA A 25 7.76 9.42 4.90
N LEU A 26 7.68 8.26 4.26
CA LEU A 26 8.06 6.99 4.88
C LEU A 26 9.53 6.99 5.31
N ASP A 27 10.39 7.65 4.56
CA ASP A 27 11.82 7.76 4.88
C ASP A 27 12.08 8.60 6.13
N GLY A 28 11.13 9.43 6.54
CA GLY A 28 11.21 10.26 7.72
C GLY A 28 10.65 9.63 8.99
N LEU A 29 10.11 8.42 8.93
CA LEU A 29 9.62 7.74 10.13
C LEU A 29 10.79 7.32 11.03
N ALA A 30 10.58 7.39 12.37
CA ALA A 30 11.59 7.05 13.34
C ALA A 30 12.13 5.62 13.11
N GLY A 31 13.46 5.46 13.13
CA GLY A 31 14.11 4.16 12.96
C GLY A 31 13.82 3.44 11.65
N THR A 32 13.45 4.19 10.62
CA THR A 32 12.94 3.65 9.37
C THR A 32 13.64 4.31 8.18
N GLU A 33 13.96 3.50 7.18
CA GLU A 33 14.61 3.94 5.95
C GLU A 33 13.84 3.39 4.74
N LEU A 34 13.51 4.27 3.80
CA LEU A 34 12.93 3.87 2.52
C LEU A 34 14.02 3.22 1.66
N THR A 35 13.80 2.00 1.22
CA THR A 35 14.79 1.27 0.42
C THR A 35 14.36 1.09 -1.04
N ARG A 36 13.07 1.04 -1.31
CA ARG A 36 12.56 0.80 -2.66
C ARG A 36 11.13 1.32 -2.77
N ALA A 37 10.76 1.78 -3.96
CA ALA A 37 9.38 2.16 -4.27
C ALA A 37 9.06 1.78 -5.71
N SER A 38 7.80 1.40 -5.94
CA SER A 38 7.30 1.15 -7.29
C SER A 38 7.04 2.48 -8.03
N LEU A 39 6.77 2.39 -9.32
CA LEU A 39 6.10 3.46 -10.04
C LEU A 39 4.71 3.70 -9.42
N LEU A 40 4.10 4.81 -9.76
CA LEU A 40 2.70 5.06 -9.46
C LEU A 40 1.85 4.40 -10.54
N TYR A 41 0.71 3.83 -10.14
CA TYR A 41 -0.21 3.17 -11.06
C TYR A 41 -1.59 3.77 -10.92
N ALA A 42 -2.26 4.01 -12.06
CA ALA A 42 -3.66 4.42 -12.08
C ALA A 42 -4.54 3.19 -12.30
N SER A 43 -5.65 3.14 -11.59
CA SER A 43 -6.66 2.10 -11.75
C SER A 43 -8.05 2.70 -11.66
N PRO A 44 -9.05 2.12 -12.38
CA PRO A 44 -10.41 2.64 -12.29
C PRO A 44 -11.00 2.39 -10.90
N ALA A 45 -11.93 3.28 -10.50
CA ALA A 45 -12.71 3.09 -9.27
C ALA A 45 -13.85 2.12 -9.56
N TRP A 46 -13.55 0.82 -9.44
CA TRP A 46 -14.56 -0.21 -9.70
C TRP A 46 -15.75 -0.08 -8.75
N GLY A 47 -16.96 -0.20 -9.30
CA GLY A 47 -18.20 -0.15 -8.55
C GLY A 47 -18.74 1.25 -8.31
N ASN A 48 -17.98 2.31 -8.62
CA ASN A 48 -18.45 3.69 -8.53
C ASN A 48 -17.80 4.53 -9.61
N GLN A 49 -18.51 4.71 -10.73
CA GLN A 49 -18.01 5.44 -11.90
C GLN A 49 -17.92 6.95 -11.68
N ASP A 50 -18.54 7.46 -10.61
CA ASP A 50 -18.50 8.89 -10.28
C ASP A 50 -17.25 9.29 -9.49
N GLN A 51 -16.44 8.32 -9.09
CA GLN A 51 -15.18 8.59 -8.38
C GLN A 51 -14.01 8.70 -9.36
N PRO A 52 -13.03 9.58 -9.05
CA PRO A 52 -11.78 9.61 -9.81
C PRO A 52 -11.05 8.27 -9.74
N PRO A 53 -10.18 7.97 -10.72
CA PRO A 53 -9.33 6.80 -10.65
C PRO A 53 -8.46 6.82 -9.38
N PHE A 54 -8.14 5.63 -8.87
CA PHE A 54 -7.17 5.49 -7.80
C PHE A 54 -5.75 5.57 -8.34
N VAL A 55 -4.86 6.13 -7.53
CA VAL A 55 -3.42 6.05 -7.74
C VAL A 55 -2.86 5.16 -6.63
N ASN A 56 -2.14 4.12 -7.00
CA ASN A 56 -1.60 3.14 -6.07
C ASN A 56 -0.09 2.96 -6.31
N ALA A 57 0.60 2.62 -5.24
CA ALA A 57 2.01 2.27 -5.27
C ALA A 57 2.33 1.32 -4.12
N VAL A 58 3.50 0.70 -4.15
CA VAL A 58 4.05 0.00 -3.00
C VAL A 58 5.45 0.53 -2.71
N ALA A 59 5.82 0.49 -1.44
CA ALA A 59 7.14 0.88 -0.99
C ALA A 59 7.69 -0.14 -0.01
N CYS A 60 9.00 -0.30 -0.01
CA CYS A 60 9.70 -1.13 0.96
C CYS A 60 10.49 -0.24 1.89
N VAL A 61 10.37 -0.48 3.18
CA VAL A 61 11.17 0.18 4.21
C VAL A 61 11.96 -0.85 4.99
N GLN A 62 13.11 -0.44 5.51
CA GLN A 62 13.80 -1.16 6.59
C GLN A 62 13.51 -0.41 7.87
N THR A 63 13.05 -1.11 8.90
CA THR A 63 12.57 -0.47 10.12
C THR A 63 12.99 -1.22 11.37
N ASP A 64 13.29 -0.44 12.41
CA ASP A 64 13.48 -0.95 13.77
C ASP A 64 12.17 -0.95 14.55
N LEU A 65 11.11 -0.37 14.01
CA LEU A 65 9.81 -0.32 14.69
C LEU A 65 9.19 -1.71 14.74
N PRO A 66 8.67 -2.14 15.91
CA PRO A 66 7.84 -3.33 15.99
C PRO A 66 6.56 -3.16 15.12
N PRO A 67 5.90 -4.27 14.75
CA PRO A 67 4.76 -4.19 13.82
C PRO A 67 3.66 -3.21 14.22
N LEU A 68 3.21 -3.22 15.47
CA LEU A 68 2.15 -2.30 15.91
C LEU A 68 2.63 -0.85 15.98
N ALA A 69 3.91 -0.63 16.32
CA ALA A 69 4.48 0.72 16.31
C ALA A 69 4.56 1.27 14.88
N LEU A 70 4.93 0.42 13.92
CA LEU A 70 4.92 0.81 12.50
C LEU A 70 3.49 1.14 12.04
N LEU A 71 2.52 0.30 12.40
CA LEU A 71 1.12 0.56 12.08
C LEU A 71 0.67 1.93 12.63
N ASP A 72 1.00 2.23 13.89
CA ASP A 72 0.64 3.51 14.50
C ASP A 72 1.30 4.69 13.77
N ALA A 73 2.57 4.53 13.35
CA ALA A 73 3.27 5.55 12.58
C ALA A 73 2.60 5.80 11.22
N LEU A 74 2.15 4.74 10.55
CA LEU A 74 1.42 4.86 9.29
C LEU A 74 0.08 5.58 9.47
N LEU A 75 -0.64 5.30 10.57
CA LEU A 75 -1.90 5.97 10.87
C LEU A 75 -1.70 7.46 11.14
N VAL A 76 -0.65 7.83 11.86
CA VAL A 76 -0.29 9.24 12.08
C VAL A 76 0.01 9.93 10.75
N LEU A 77 0.73 9.26 9.87
CA LEU A 77 1.05 9.79 8.55
C LEU A 77 -0.20 10.02 7.72
N GLU A 78 -1.14 9.06 7.70
CA GLU A 78 -2.44 9.24 7.03
C GLU A 78 -3.17 10.47 7.53
N THR A 79 -3.22 10.65 8.84
CA THR A 79 -3.86 11.81 9.48
C THR A 79 -3.19 13.11 9.06
N GLY A 80 -1.87 13.12 8.98
CA GLY A 80 -1.10 14.29 8.53
C GLY A 80 -1.39 14.68 7.07
N PHE A 81 -1.82 13.73 6.24
CA PHE A 81 -2.25 14.00 4.86
C PHE A 81 -3.75 14.33 4.76
N GLY A 82 -4.44 14.53 5.90
CA GLY A 82 -5.82 15.02 5.92
C GLY A 82 -6.89 13.95 5.87
N ARG A 83 -6.57 12.70 6.24
CA ARG A 83 -7.58 11.66 6.33
C ARG A 83 -8.57 12.00 7.47
N VAL A 84 -9.82 12.24 7.09
CA VAL A 84 -10.92 12.43 8.05
C VAL A 84 -11.70 11.12 8.11
N ARG A 85 -11.74 10.50 9.30
CA ARG A 85 -12.60 9.34 9.53
C ARG A 85 -14.01 9.83 9.81
N ASP A 86 -14.84 9.83 8.77
CA ASP A 86 -16.27 10.04 8.91
C ASP A 86 -16.94 8.67 8.88
N PRO A 87 -17.53 8.21 10.00
CA PRO A 87 -18.20 6.91 10.03
C PRO A 87 -19.40 6.82 9.09
N ALA A 88 -19.93 7.95 8.60
CA ALA A 88 -21.00 7.96 7.62
C ALA A 88 -20.53 7.66 6.19
N VAL A 89 -19.22 7.69 5.92
CA VAL A 89 -18.67 7.50 4.57
C VAL A 89 -17.69 6.33 4.58
N HIS A 90 -18.20 5.10 4.45
CA HIS A 90 -17.37 3.89 4.50
C HIS A 90 -16.60 3.62 3.21
N TRP A 91 -17.12 4.02 2.06
CA TRP A 91 -16.59 3.69 0.74
C TRP A 91 -16.34 4.94 -0.10
N GLY A 92 -16.22 6.08 0.56
CA GLY A 92 -15.99 7.35 -0.09
C GLY A 92 -14.55 7.53 -0.58
N PRO A 93 -14.30 8.59 -1.35
CA PRO A 93 -12.96 8.97 -1.80
C PRO A 93 -12.04 9.22 -0.60
N ARG A 94 -10.75 8.90 -0.77
CA ARG A 94 -9.75 9.04 0.31
C ARG A 94 -8.53 9.78 -0.17
N LEU A 95 -8.05 10.71 0.69
CA LEU A 95 -6.83 11.44 0.40
C LEU A 95 -5.62 10.54 0.41
N LEU A 96 -5.52 9.63 1.38
CA LEU A 96 -4.41 8.69 1.47
C LEU A 96 -4.79 7.48 2.32
N ASP A 97 -4.52 6.30 1.80
CA ASP A 97 -4.54 5.04 2.53
C ASP A 97 -3.14 4.46 2.59
N LEU A 98 -2.72 4.03 3.76
CA LEU A 98 -1.47 3.30 3.97
C LEU A 98 -1.78 1.96 4.62
N ASP A 99 -1.38 0.87 3.95
CA ASP A 99 -1.59 -0.48 4.45
C ASP A 99 -0.25 -1.16 4.70
N LEU A 100 -0.08 -1.76 5.88
CA LEU A 100 1.04 -2.64 6.14
C LEU A 100 0.73 -3.99 5.50
N LEU A 101 1.45 -4.31 4.43
CA LEU A 101 1.21 -5.51 3.61
C LEU A 101 1.96 -6.72 4.16
N LEU A 102 3.25 -6.54 4.40
CA LEU A 102 4.17 -7.59 4.85
C LEU A 102 5.16 -6.99 5.85
N TYR A 103 5.53 -7.78 6.84
CA TYR A 103 6.54 -7.41 7.84
C TYR A 103 7.54 -8.56 7.96
N GLY A 104 8.65 -8.46 7.23
CA GLY A 104 9.56 -9.58 7.07
C GLY A 104 8.81 -10.79 6.51
N ASP A 105 9.07 -11.95 7.08
CA ASP A 105 8.36 -13.20 6.77
C ASP A 105 7.34 -13.58 7.85
N GLN A 106 6.99 -12.64 8.72
CA GLN A 106 6.14 -12.90 9.88
C GLN A 106 4.68 -13.05 9.47
N VAL A 107 3.98 -13.92 10.18
CA VAL A 107 2.53 -14.04 10.15
C VAL A 107 2.01 -13.49 11.46
N ILE A 108 1.23 -12.41 11.38
CA ILE A 108 0.71 -11.69 12.55
C ILE A 108 -0.81 -11.71 12.47
N ASP A 109 -1.45 -12.17 13.52
CA ASP A 109 -2.91 -12.20 13.62
C ASP A 109 -3.32 -11.61 14.96
N LEU A 110 -3.50 -10.28 14.96
CA LEU A 110 -3.89 -9.49 16.12
C LEU A 110 -5.17 -8.73 15.79
N PRO A 111 -5.94 -8.30 16.80
CA PRO A 111 -7.17 -7.54 16.56
C PRO A 111 -6.97 -6.30 15.70
N ARG A 112 -5.82 -5.62 15.84
CA ARG A 112 -5.50 -4.39 15.10
C ARG A 112 -4.69 -4.61 13.83
N LEU A 113 -4.10 -5.80 13.65
CA LEU A 113 -3.13 -6.00 12.58
C LEU A 113 -3.11 -7.45 12.11
N GLN A 114 -3.36 -7.65 10.82
CA GLN A 114 -3.18 -8.93 10.16
C GLN A 114 -2.11 -8.79 9.08
N VAL A 115 -1.06 -9.61 9.16
CA VAL A 115 0.05 -9.65 8.21
C VAL A 115 0.33 -11.11 7.85
N PRO A 116 0.40 -11.50 6.58
CA PRO A 116 0.16 -10.66 5.39
C PRO A 116 -1.22 -10.04 5.39
N HIS A 117 -1.34 -8.88 4.74
CA HIS A 117 -2.65 -8.24 4.58
C HIS A 117 -3.65 -9.27 4.01
N PRO A 118 -4.87 -9.40 4.58
CA PRO A 118 -5.77 -10.52 4.29
C PRO A 118 -6.12 -10.70 2.82
N TYR A 119 -6.16 -9.61 2.05
CA TYR A 119 -6.55 -9.63 0.64
C TYR A 119 -5.40 -9.34 -0.33
N LEU A 120 -4.16 -9.29 0.17
CA LEU A 120 -2.98 -8.97 -0.62
C LEU A 120 -2.90 -9.81 -1.89
N HIS A 121 -3.07 -11.13 -1.76
CA HIS A 121 -2.94 -12.07 -2.87
C HIS A 121 -4.10 -12.03 -3.88
N GLN A 122 -5.10 -11.19 -3.65
CA GLN A 122 -6.29 -11.04 -4.50
C GLN A 122 -6.42 -9.64 -5.10
N ARG A 123 -5.55 -8.70 -4.71
CA ARG A 123 -5.66 -7.29 -5.11
C ARG A 123 -4.66 -6.94 -6.20
N ALA A 124 -5.12 -6.87 -7.45
CA ALA A 124 -4.27 -6.53 -8.59
C ALA A 124 -3.58 -5.16 -8.41
N PHE A 125 -4.27 -4.17 -7.84
CA PHE A 125 -3.72 -2.84 -7.64
C PHE A 125 -2.59 -2.79 -6.59
N VAL A 126 -2.39 -3.87 -5.85
CA VAL A 126 -1.24 -4.07 -4.96
C VAL A 126 -0.20 -4.99 -5.62
N LEU A 127 -0.65 -6.10 -6.19
CA LEU A 127 0.23 -7.12 -6.77
C LEU A 127 1.00 -6.61 -7.99
N VAL A 128 0.38 -5.77 -8.83
CA VAL A 128 1.06 -5.21 -10.01
C VAL A 128 2.25 -4.34 -9.61
N PRO A 129 2.08 -3.32 -8.74
CA PRO A 129 3.25 -2.56 -8.27
C PRO A 129 4.27 -3.42 -7.52
N LEU A 130 3.80 -4.38 -6.73
CA LEU A 130 4.68 -5.26 -5.95
C LEU A 130 5.51 -6.16 -6.87
N ALA A 131 4.92 -6.70 -7.94
CA ALA A 131 5.63 -7.52 -8.92
C ALA A 131 6.70 -6.73 -9.69
N GLU A 132 6.50 -5.43 -9.88
CA GLU A 132 7.49 -4.56 -10.52
C GLU A 132 8.80 -4.52 -9.71
N VAL A 133 8.69 -4.40 -8.39
CA VAL A 133 9.84 -4.16 -7.52
C VAL A 133 10.34 -5.41 -6.79
N ALA A 134 9.49 -6.43 -6.64
CA ALA A 134 9.82 -7.64 -5.89
C ALA A 134 9.07 -8.88 -6.40
N PRO A 135 9.31 -9.30 -7.66
CA PRO A 135 8.58 -10.46 -8.22
C PRO A 135 8.85 -11.77 -7.49
N ASP A 136 10.02 -11.90 -6.89
CA ASP A 136 10.42 -13.13 -6.18
C ASP A 136 10.06 -13.14 -4.70
N LEU A 137 9.46 -12.06 -4.21
CA LEU A 137 9.04 -11.96 -2.81
C LEU A 137 7.99 -13.03 -2.51
N VAL A 138 8.19 -13.73 -1.39
CA VAL A 138 7.24 -14.76 -0.94
C VAL A 138 6.22 -14.12 0.00
N ILE A 139 4.94 -14.30 -0.34
CA ILE A 139 3.85 -13.93 0.55
C ILE A 139 3.58 -15.15 1.43
N PRO A 140 3.81 -15.09 2.75
CA PRO A 140 3.59 -16.24 3.63
C PRO A 140 2.20 -16.86 3.41
N GLY A 141 2.16 -18.16 3.12
CA GLY A 141 0.93 -18.90 2.87
C GLY A 141 0.34 -18.77 1.46
N HIS A 142 0.92 -17.94 0.58
CA HIS A 142 0.34 -17.65 -0.74
C HIS A 142 1.34 -17.73 -1.90
N GLY A 143 2.59 -18.10 -1.64
CA GLY A 143 3.61 -18.24 -2.69
C GLY A 143 4.22 -16.91 -3.12
N ARG A 144 4.84 -16.91 -4.30
CA ARG A 144 5.57 -15.75 -4.81
C ARG A 144 4.65 -14.73 -5.44
N VAL A 145 5.02 -13.47 -5.34
CA VAL A 145 4.30 -12.36 -5.95
C VAL A 145 4.12 -12.56 -7.45
N ARG A 146 5.18 -13.03 -8.16
CA ARG A 146 5.11 -13.28 -9.61
C ARG A 146 3.99 -14.26 -9.98
N ASP A 147 3.72 -15.25 -9.14
CA ASP A 147 2.68 -16.23 -9.39
C ASP A 147 1.30 -15.69 -9.01
N ALA A 148 1.23 -14.97 -7.90
CA ALA A 148 -0.02 -14.36 -7.43
C ALA A 148 -0.57 -13.34 -8.42
N VAL A 149 0.31 -12.50 -9.00
CA VAL A 149 -0.13 -11.46 -9.95
C VAL A 149 -0.72 -12.06 -11.22
N MET A 150 -0.30 -13.27 -11.60
CA MET A 150 -0.83 -13.97 -12.77
C MET A 150 -2.24 -14.54 -12.54
N GLN A 151 -2.69 -14.62 -11.30
CA GLN A 151 -4.00 -15.18 -10.93
C GLN A 151 -5.09 -14.13 -10.80
N VAL A 152 -4.76 -12.84 -10.97
CA VAL A 152 -5.72 -11.75 -10.79
C VAL A 152 -5.86 -10.95 -12.09
N PRO A 153 -7.07 -10.41 -12.39
CA PRO A 153 -7.25 -9.55 -13.54
C PRO A 153 -6.55 -8.20 -13.28
N ALA A 154 -5.64 -7.82 -14.17
CA ALA A 154 -4.85 -6.60 -14.06
C ALA A 154 -5.17 -5.56 -15.14
N SER A 155 -6.22 -5.79 -15.93
CA SER A 155 -6.63 -4.86 -16.98
C SER A 155 -7.05 -3.52 -16.37
N GLY A 156 -6.64 -2.43 -17.00
CA GLY A 156 -6.95 -1.08 -16.53
C GLY A 156 -5.96 -0.53 -15.49
N ILE A 157 -5.01 -1.33 -15.00
CA ILE A 157 -3.96 -0.86 -14.10
C ILE A 157 -2.75 -0.49 -14.96
N VAL A 158 -2.44 0.80 -15.02
CA VAL A 158 -1.40 1.32 -15.91
C VAL A 158 -0.44 2.21 -15.13
N PRO A 159 0.88 2.15 -15.45
CA PRO A 159 1.83 3.04 -14.80
C PRO A 159 1.60 4.49 -15.24
N ILE A 160 1.79 5.39 -14.29
CA ILE A 160 1.74 6.82 -14.56
C ILE A 160 3.16 7.27 -14.88
N ARG A 161 3.33 7.85 -16.05
CA ARG A 161 4.60 8.47 -16.43
C ARG A 161 4.64 9.89 -15.88
N ARG A 162 5.73 10.19 -15.25
CA ARG A 162 6.00 11.56 -14.80
C ARG A 162 6.67 12.35 -15.92
#